data_2c8d95a68e10fecbc5c499ea6e7bded7
#
_entry.id   2c8d95a68e10fecbc5c499ea6e7bded7
#
_cell.length_a   1.000
_cell.length_b   1.000
_cell.length_c   1.000
_cell.angle_alpha   90.00
_cell.angle_beta   90.00
_cell.angle_gamma   90.00
#
_symmetry.space_group_name_H-M   'P 1'
#
loop_
_entity.id
_entity.type
_entity.pdbx_description
1 polymer ?
#
loop_
_entity_poly.entity_id
_entity_poly.type
_entity_poly.pdbx_seq_one_letter_code
_entity_poly.pdbx_strand_id
1 'polypeptide(L)'
;DVPVETTTEAVEETEPQEEPESEPEETEEEVIYSHMLMIPVDGEVAQPFSDGELVKSLTTGTWQTHNGVDILAEQGVPVRAMDNGTVVEVVNDPLWGICVSVDHENGIVSRYCNLSPNVGVQEGDTVESGQTLGTVGDSADIESKMESHLHFEVTKGGDYIDPYAYV
;
A
#
# COMPACT_ATOMS: atom_id res chain seq x y z
N ASP A 1 -98.91 -18.99 -8.51
CA ASP A 1 -98.30 -18.00 -7.64
C ASP A 1 -96.81 -17.95 -7.99
N VAL A 2 -96.48 -16.86 -8.57
CA VAL A 2 -95.12 -16.61 -9.11
C VAL A 2 -94.32 -15.79 -8.10
N PRO A 3 -93.11 -16.17 -7.75
CA PRO A 3 -92.24 -15.30 -7.03
C PRO A 3 -91.43 -14.45 -8.00
N VAL A 4 -91.36 -13.17 -7.66
CA VAL A 4 -90.64 -12.12 -8.35
C VAL A 4 -89.14 -12.31 -8.19
N GLU A 5 -88.40 -12.33 -9.29
CA GLU A 5 -86.95 -12.26 -9.32
C GLU A 5 -86.49 -10.83 -8.96
N THR A 6 -85.61 -10.74 -7.95
CA THR A 6 -84.91 -9.49 -7.71
C THR A 6 -83.46 -9.72 -8.04
N THR A 7 -83.04 -9.12 -9.11
CA THR A 7 -81.67 -9.08 -9.58
C THR A 7 -80.91 -8.09 -8.70
N THR A 8 -79.90 -8.58 -7.98
CA THR A 8 -78.93 -7.73 -7.28
C THR A 8 -77.64 -7.76 -8.10
N GLU A 9 -77.31 -6.59 -8.69
CA GLU A 9 -76.01 -6.35 -9.35
C GLU A 9 -74.91 -6.47 -8.31
N ALA A 10 -73.95 -7.33 -8.64
CA ALA A 10 -72.70 -7.40 -7.89
C ALA A 10 -71.81 -6.23 -8.37
N VAL A 11 -71.51 -5.33 -7.48
CA VAL A 11 -70.46 -4.30 -7.68
C VAL A 11 -69.12 -4.98 -7.49
N GLU A 12 -68.37 -5.07 -8.57
CA GLU A 12 -66.99 -5.55 -8.59
C GLU A 12 -66.09 -4.49 -7.98
N GLU A 13 -65.67 -4.70 -6.75
CA GLU A 13 -64.69 -3.88 -6.03
C GLU A 13 -63.30 -4.21 -6.57
N THR A 14 -62.78 -3.34 -7.40
CA THR A 14 -61.36 -3.38 -7.87
C THR A 14 -60.47 -2.99 -6.71
N GLU A 15 -59.76 -3.98 -6.18
CA GLU A 15 -58.60 -3.74 -5.28
C GLU A 15 -57.51 -3.00 -6.07
N PRO A 16 -56.88 -1.98 -5.50
CA PRO A 16 -55.69 -1.37 -6.09
C PRO A 16 -54.52 -2.34 -5.98
N GLN A 17 -53.95 -2.71 -7.11
CA GLN A 17 -52.66 -3.37 -7.18
C GLN A 17 -51.63 -2.40 -6.60
N GLU A 18 -51.05 -2.77 -5.48
CA GLU A 18 -49.80 -2.19 -5.01
C GLU A 18 -48.68 -2.55 -6.01
N GLU A 19 -48.17 -1.53 -6.69
CA GLU A 19 -46.90 -1.64 -7.38
C GLU A 19 -45.81 -2.03 -6.40
N PRO A 20 -44.90 -2.95 -6.74
CA PRO A 20 -43.77 -3.23 -5.86
C PRO A 20 -42.91 -1.97 -5.81
N GLU A 21 -42.84 -1.42 -4.61
CA GLU A 21 -41.92 -0.37 -4.22
C GLU A 21 -40.50 -0.88 -4.55
N SER A 22 -39.89 -0.31 -5.60
CA SER A 22 -38.50 -0.58 -5.95
C SER A 22 -37.64 -0.09 -4.78
N GLU A 23 -37.03 -1.04 -4.08
CA GLU A 23 -35.94 -0.74 -3.18
C GLU A 23 -34.92 0.13 -3.92
N PRO A 24 -34.45 1.23 -3.31
CA PRO A 24 -33.37 1.99 -3.92
C PRO A 24 -32.15 1.08 -4.01
N GLU A 25 -31.67 0.82 -5.23
CA GLU A 25 -30.32 0.31 -5.45
C GLU A 25 -29.37 1.21 -4.67
N GLU A 26 -28.85 0.70 -3.55
CA GLU A 26 -27.67 1.28 -2.94
C GLU A 26 -26.57 1.22 -4.01
N THR A 27 -26.40 2.34 -4.70
CA THR A 27 -25.17 2.59 -5.42
C THR A 27 -24.09 2.60 -4.36
N GLU A 28 -23.31 1.51 -4.30
CA GLU A 28 -22.01 1.52 -3.65
C GLU A 28 -21.25 2.68 -4.28
N GLU A 29 -21.29 3.85 -3.63
CA GLU A 29 -20.31 4.89 -3.88
C GLU A 29 -18.97 4.24 -3.55
N GLU A 30 -18.21 3.87 -4.59
CA GLU A 30 -16.78 3.62 -4.43
C GLU A 30 -16.22 4.85 -3.74
N VAL A 31 -16.03 4.74 -2.43
CA VAL A 31 -15.29 5.72 -1.68
C VAL A 31 -13.86 5.62 -2.22
N ILE A 32 -13.57 6.47 -3.20
CA ILE A 32 -12.21 6.65 -3.69
C ILE A 32 -11.48 7.30 -2.50
N TYR A 33 -10.96 6.45 -1.61
CA TYR A 33 -9.95 6.89 -0.69
C TYR A 33 -8.75 7.28 -1.56
N SER A 34 -8.60 8.56 -1.77
CA SER A 34 -7.36 9.16 -2.24
C SER A 34 -6.33 8.85 -1.16
N HIS A 35 -5.69 7.69 -1.28
CA HIS A 35 -4.57 7.33 -0.44
C HIS A 35 -3.46 8.33 -0.74
N MET A 36 -3.17 9.20 0.21
CA MET A 36 -1.96 10.00 0.14
C MET A 36 -0.79 9.04 0.42
N LEU A 37 -0.14 8.62 -0.65
CA LEU A 37 1.09 7.86 -0.53
C LEU A 37 2.13 8.75 0.17
N MET A 38 2.83 8.18 1.14
CA MET A 38 3.80 8.92 1.93
C MET A 38 5.22 8.48 1.60
N ILE A 39 6.10 9.46 1.46
CA ILE A 39 7.54 9.17 1.45
C ILE A 39 7.93 8.71 2.86
N PRO A 40 8.66 7.58 2.98
CA PRO A 40 8.91 6.94 4.27
C PRO A 40 9.79 7.74 5.24
N VAL A 41 10.67 8.59 4.72
CA VAL A 41 11.50 9.53 5.48
C VAL A 41 11.64 10.84 4.71
N ASP A 42 11.78 11.95 5.43
CA ASP A 42 12.11 13.25 4.82
C ASP A 42 13.62 13.33 4.60
N GLY A 43 14.06 13.53 3.36
CA GLY A 43 15.46 13.64 3.02
C GLY A 43 15.72 13.85 1.54
N GLU A 44 16.94 14.15 1.19
CA GLU A 44 17.39 14.26 -0.20
C GLU A 44 17.67 12.84 -0.76
N VAL A 45 17.40 12.65 -2.05
CA VAL A 45 17.73 11.41 -2.76
C VAL A 45 19.22 11.41 -3.06
N ALA A 46 19.96 10.51 -2.41
CA ALA A 46 21.38 10.29 -2.67
C ALA A 46 21.63 9.46 -3.91
N GLN A 47 20.83 8.40 -4.09
CA GLN A 47 20.90 7.51 -5.25
C GLN A 47 19.48 7.26 -5.77
N PRO A 48 19.15 7.69 -6.99
CA PRO A 48 17.84 7.45 -7.57
C PRO A 48 17.68 6.03 -8.10
N PHE A 49 16.43 5.63 -8.35
CA PHE A 49 16.07 4.46 -9.11
C PHE A 49 16.71 4.52 -10.51
N SER A 50 17.35 3.42 -10.95
CA SER A 50 18.16 3.44 -12.17
C SER A 50 17.43 2.96 -13.43
N ASP A 51 16.19 2.47 -13.30
CA ASP A 51 15.37 1.95 -14.41
C ASP A 51 16.12 0.97 -15.33
N GLY A 52 16.88 0.07 -14.72
CA GLY A 52 17.70 -0.92 -15.42
C GLY A 52 19.06 -0.40 -15.94
N GLU A 53 19.36 0.89 -15.82
CA GLU A 53 20.68 1.43 -16.13
C GLU A 53 21.70 1.01 -15.07
N LEU A 54 22.95 0.84 -15.52
CA LEU A 54 24.05 0.50 -14.62
C LEU A 54 24.60 1.78 -13.97
N VAL A 55 24.62 1.78 -12.64
CA VAL A 55 25.25 2.80 -11.82
C VAL A 55 26.43 2.21 -11.05
N LYS A 56 27.43 3.03 -10.76
CA LYS A 56 28.61 2.58 -10.04
C LYS A 56 28.36 2.63 -8.54
N SER A 57 28.45 1.46 -7.88
CA SER A 57 28.37 1.39 -6.43
C SER A 57 29.59 2.07 -5.77
N LEU A 58 29.35 2.96 -4.83
CA LEU A 58 30.40 3.58 -4.02
C LEU A 58 31.06 2.58 -3.06
N THR A 59 30.31 1.60 -2.61
CA THR A 59 30.78 0.59 -1.64
C THR A 59 31.61 -0.49 -2.32
N THR A 60 31.09 -1.11 -3.38
CA THR A 60 31.74 -2.25 -4.05
C THR A 60 32.64 -1.84 -5.21
N GLY A 61 32.43 -0.65 -5.79
CA GLY A 61 33.10 -0.17 -6.99
C GLY A 61 32.65 -0.87 -8.29
N THR A 62 31.66 -1.75 -8.21
CA THR A 62 31.08 -2.46 -9.35
C THR A 62 29.95 -1.68 -9.99
N TRP A 63 29.64 -2.01 -11.24
CA TRP A 63 28.47 -1.49 -11.95
C TRP A 63 27.30 -2.43 -11.74
N GLN A 64 26.18 -1.88 -11.26
CA GLN A 64 24.97 -2.63 -10.93
C GLN A 64 23.72 -1.76 -11.16
N THR A 65 22.56 -2.39 -11.27
CA THR A 65 21.29 -1.67 -11.25
C THR A 65 20.97 -1.23 -9.81
N HIS A 66 20.27 -0.11 -9.66
CA HIS A 66 19.71 0.34 -8.39
C HIS A 66 18.19 0.29 -8.46
N ASN A 67 17.60 -0.70 -7.78
CA ASN A 67 16.18 -1.03 -7.90
C ASN A 67 15.29 -0.27 -6.91
N GLY A 68 15.86 0.61 -6.13
CA GLY A 68 15.19 1.47 -5.18
C GLY A 68 15.66 2.92 -5.26
N VAL A 69 15.38 3.66 -4.22
CA VAL A 69 15.94 5.00 -3.97
C VAL A 69 16.60 5.01 -2.61
N ASP A 70 17.75 5.69 -2.51
CA ASP A 70 18.42 5.94 -1.25
C ASP A 70 18.12 7.37 -0.80
N ILE A 71 17.45 7.50 0.33
CA ILE A 71 17.01 8.77 0.90
C ILE A 71 17.87 9.07 2.12
N LEU A 72 18.62 10.17 2.08
CA LEU A 72 19.47 10.58 3.21
C LEU A 72 18.63 10.85 4.45
N ALA A 73 18.98 10.20 5.53
CA ALA A 73 18.37 10.41 6.84
C ALA A 73 19.34 9.95 7.93
N GLU A 74 19.36 10.63 9.06
CA GLU A 74 20.20 10.25 10.18
C GLU A 74 19.75 8.93 10.81
N GLN A 75 20.68 8.17 11.38
CA GLN A 75 20.34 6.98 12.16
C GLN A 75 19.37 7.35 13.29
N GLY A 76 18.37 6.48 13.48
CA GLY A 76 17.33 6.68 14.48
C GLY A 76 16.12 7.48 14.01
N VAL A 77 16.14 8.07 12.82
CA VAL A 77 14.96 8.72 12.22
C VAL A 77 13.88 7.68 11.95
N PRO A 78 12.61 7.92 12.34
CA PRO A 78 11.52 7.01 12.10
C PRO A 78 11.28 6.78 10.60
N VAL A 79 11.14 5.49 10.22
CA VAL A 79 10.74 5.05 8.87
C VAL A 79 9.27 4.71 8.91
N ARG A 80 8.49 5.30 8.01
CA ARG A 80 7.03 5.21 7.99
C ARG A 80 6.55 4.39 6.81
N ALA A 81 5.44 3.67 7.02
CA ALA A 81 4.75 2.97 5.94
C ALA A 81 4.26 3.94 4.87
N MET A 82 4.53 3.62 3.62
CA MET A 82 4.12 4.40 2.45
C MET A 82 2.60 4.51 2.33
N ASP A 83 1.90 3.45 2.67
CA ASP A 83 0.44 3.33 2.59
C ASP A 83 -0.05 2.27 3.59
N ASN A 84 -1.37 2.12 3.71
CA ASN A 84 -1.99 1.02 4.44
C ASN A 84 -1.54 -0.32 3.85
N GLY A 85 -1.41 -1.33 4.68
CA GLY A 85 -1.02 -2.66 4.20
C GLY A 85 -0.81 -3.66 5.31
N THR A 86 -0.25 -4.80 4.92
CA THR A 86 0.11 -5.90 5.83
C THR A 86 1.61 -6.16 5.71
N VAL A 87 2.29 -6.27 6.85
CA VAL A 87 3.71 -6.66 6.89
C VAL A 87 3.83 -8.11 6.44
N VAL A 88 4.54 -8.34 5.35
CA VAL A 88 4.73 -9.69 4.77
C VAL A 88 6.12 -10.26 5.01
N GLU A 89 7.08 -9.41 5.40
CA GLU A 89 8.44 -9.85 5.68
C GLU A 89 9.12 -8.91 6.68
N VAL A 90 9.81 -9.51 7.64
CA VAL A 90 10.80 -8.83 8.50
C VAL A 90 12.04 -9.71 8.52
N VAL A 91 13.12 -9.29 7.89
CA VAL A 91 14.30 -10.13 7.65
C VAL A 91 15.59 -9.37 7.91
N ASN A 92 16.62 -10.09 8.32
CA ASN A 92 18.00 -9.62 8.28
C ASN A 92 18.65 -10.17 7.00
N ASP A 93 18.64 -9.36 5.94
CA ASP A 93 19.23 -9.69 4.65
C ASP A 93 20.75 -9.52 4.73
N PRO A 94 21.55 -10.48 4.19
CA PRO A 94 23.02 -10.41 4.26
C PRO A 94 23.63 -9.19 3.55
N LEU A 95 22.95 -8.58 2.58
CA LEU A 95 23.42 -7.43 1.81
C LEU A 95 22.73 -6.13 2.26
N TRP A 96 21.41 -6.17 2.39
CA TRP A 96 20.55 -5.02 2.62
C TRP A 96 20.27 -4.75 4.10
N GLY A 97 20.75 -5.62 4.99
CA GLY A 97 20.56 -5.49 6.43
C GLY A 97 19.12 -5.77 6.87
N ILE A 98 18.67 -5.08 7.88
CA ILE A 98 17.31 -5.24 8.39
C ILE A 98 16.33 -4.60 7.41
N CYS A 99 15.41 -5.43 6.90
CA CYS A 99 14.40 -5.03 5.93
C CYS A 99 13.00 -5.39 6.45
N VAL A 100 12.04 -4.51 6.16
CA VAL A 100 10.60 -4.72 6.34
C VAL A 100 9.95 -4.59 4.98
N SER A 101 9.07 -5.53 4.62
CA SER A 101 8.25 -5.47 3.40
C SER A 101 6.78 -5.42 3.76
N VAL A 102 6.05 -4.53 3.10
CA VAL A 102 4.60 -4.31 3.30
C VAL A 102 3.87 -4.52 1.99
N ASP A 103 2.87 -5.39 2.00
CA ASP A 103 1.94 -5.60 0.88
C ASP A 103 0.77 -4.62 1.03
N HIS A 104 0.61 -3.74 0.04
CA HIS A 104 -0.44 -2.72 -0.01
C HIS A 104 -1.64 -3.15 -0.85
N GLU A 105 -1.73 -4.45 -1.18
CA GLU A 105 -2.72 -5.00 -2.10
C GLU A 105 -2.50 -4.52 -3.57
N ASN A 106 -3.36 -4.95 -4.49
CA ASN A 106 -3.27 -4.60 -5.93
C ASN A 106 -1.90 -4.87 -6.57
N GLY A 107 -1.10 -5.79 -6.00
CA GLY A 107 0.23 -6.15 -6.49
C GLY A 107 1.33 -5.16 -6.14
N ILE A 108 1.06 -4.19 -5.25
CA ILE A 108 2.05 -3.21 -4.78
C ILE A 108 2.67 -3.71 -3.49
N VAL A 109 4.00 -3.79 -3.48
CA VAL A 109 4.80 -4.11 -2.28
C VAL A 109 5.88 -3.06 -2.11
N SER A 110 5.99 -2.49 -0.92
CA SER A 110 7.10 -1.62 -0.53
C SER A 110 8.09 -2.36 0.35
N ARG A 111 9.37 -2.05 0.23
CA ARG A 111 10.45 -2.62 1.03
C ARG A 111 11.35 -1.54 1.57
N TYR A 112 11.62 -1.60 2.85
CA TYR A 112 12.38 -0.61 3.61
C TYR A 112 13.60 -1.31 4.19
N CYS A 113 14.79 -0.97 3.75
CA CYS A 113 16.04 -1.62 4.12
C CYS A 113 17.01 -0.67 4.82
N ASN A 114 18.12 -1.20 5.31
CA ASN A 114 19.10 -0.46 6.11
C ASN A 114 18.54 0.03 7.45
N LEU A 115 17.58 -0.71 8.00
CA LEU A 115 16.96 -0.35 9.28
C LEU A 115 17.83 -0.75 10.49
N SER A 116 17.56 -0.11 11.60
CA SER A 116 18.07 -0.55 12.91
C SER A 116 17.46 -1.90 13.30
N PRO A 117 18.18 -2.72 14.10
CA PRO A 117 17.72 -4.06 14.48
C PRO A 117 16.37 -4.09 15.21
N ASN A 118 15.99 -3.02 15.88
CA ASN A 118 14.75 -2.92 16.64
C ASN A 118 13.64 -2.36 15.75
N VAL A 119 13.00 -3.21 14.95
CA VAL A 119 11.79 -2.86 14.21
C VAL A 119 10.56 -2.93 15.11
N GLY A 120 9.59 -2.06 14.86
CA GLY A 120 8.36 -1.94 15.67
C GLY A 120 7.21 -2.83 15.20
N VAL A 121 7.43 -3.66 14.19
CA VAL A 121 6.40 -4.51 13.56
C VAL A 121 6.92 -5.93 13.33
N GLN A 122 5.99 -6.85 13.12
CA GLN A 122 6.27 -8.25 12.77
C GLN A 122 5.42 -8.69 11.58
N GLU A 123 5.81 -9.81 10.96
CA GLU A 123 5.02 -10.42 9.90
C GLU A 123 3.58 -10.67 10.34
N GLY A 124 2.63 -10.31 9.48
CA GLY A 124 1.20 -10.41 9.73
C GLY A 124 0.55 -9.18 10.36
N ASP A 125 1.34 -8.21 10.82
CA ASP A 125 0.79 -6.97 11.36
C ASP A 125 0.15 -6.13 10.25
N THR A 126 -1.02 -5.57 10.53
CA THR A 126 -1.63 -4.54 9.69
C THR A 126 -1.05 -3.18 10.06
N VAL A 127 -0.67 -2.39 9.08
CA VAL A 127 -0.13 -1.04 9.25
C VAL A 127 -0.96 -0.01 8.50
N GLU A 128 -0.97 1.20 9.03
CA GLU A 128 -1.61 2.35 8.40
C GLU A 128 -0.57 3.23 7.70
N SER A 129 -1.00 3.98 6.68
CA SER A 129 -0.16 5.01 6.03
C SER A 129 0.45 5.96 7.07
N GLY A 130 1.76 6.15 7.01
CA GLY A 130 2.50 6.97 7.97
C GLY A 130 2.82 6.32 9.31
N GLN A 131 2.37 5.08 9.56
CA GLN A 131 2.75 4.35 10.76
C GLN A 131 4.24 4.04 10.76
N THR A 132 4.90 4.23 11.91
CA THR A 132 6.33 3.90 12.07
C THR A 132 6.54 2.39 12.04
N LEU A 133 7.40 1.93 11.14
CA LEU A 133 7.81 0.53 10.99
C LEU A 133 9.08 0.22 11.81
N GLY A 134 10.00 1.14 11.82
CA GLY A 134 11.30 1.06 12.47
C GLY A 134 12.03 2.39 12.37
N THR A 135 13.35 2.35 12.45
CA THR A 135 14.20 3.53 12.33
C THR A 135 15.34 3.28 11.36
N VAL A 136 15.86 4.35 10.75
CA VAL A 136 17.05 4.29 9.91
C VAL A 136 18.22 3.75 10.71
N GLY A 137 18.95 2.81 10.13
CA GLY A 137 20.12 2.17 10.73
C GLY A 137 21.36 2.30 9.87
N ASP A 138 22.24 1.32 10.00
CA ASP A 138 23.49 1.14 9.25
C ASP A 138 23.78 -0.34 8.96
N SER A 139 22.72 -1.10 8.76
CA SER A 139 22.78 -2.56 8.65
C SER A 139 23.06 -3.06 7.21
N ALA A 140 22.97 -2.21 6.18
CA ALA A 140 23.19 -2.58 4.79
C ALA A 140 24.68 -2.62 4.43
N ASP A 141 25.27 -3.80 4.35
CA ASP A 141 26.68 -3.98 3.99
C ASP A 141 26.99 -3.53 2.55
N ILE A 142 26.05 -3.71 1.62
CA ILE A 142 26.22 -3.35 0.21
C ILE A 142 26.34 -1.84 -0.02
N GLU A 143 25.88 -1.04 0.93
CA GLU A 143 25.86 0.43 0.90
C GLU A 143 26.60 1.07 2.07
N SER A 144 27.44 0.30 2.76
CA SER A 144 28.11 0.71 3.99
C SER A 144 29.08 1.89 3.85
N LYS A 145 29.46 2.29 2.64
CA LYS A 145 30.27 3.49 2.39
C LYS A 145 29.46 4.72 2.05
N MET A 146 28.15 4.61 1.99
CA MET A 146 27.26 5.74 1.79
C MET A 146 27.01 6.47 3.13
N GLU A 147 26.58 7.72 3.05
CA GLU A 147 26.03 8.43 4.19
C GLU A 147 24.82 7.70 4.74
N SER A 148 24.45 7.98 5.98
CA SER A 148 23.26 7.36 6.59
C SER A 148 21.99 7.64 5.76
N HIS A 149 21.28 6.60 5.41
CA HIS A 149 20.13 6.65 4.49
C HIS A 149 19.16 5.51 4.72
N LEU A 150 17.96 5.67 4.18
CA LEU A 150 17.01 4.60 3.98
C LEU A 150 17.13 4.10 2.53
N HIS A 151 17.27 2.80 2.32
CA HIS A 151 17.06 2.17 1.03
C HIS A 151 15.59 1.77 0.89
N PHE A 152 14.90 2.32 -0.10
CA PHE A 152 13.46 2.16 -0.28
C PHE A 152 13.13 1.66 -1.69
N GLU A 153 12.43 0.52 -1.76
CA GLU A 153 12.01 -0.11 -3.00
C GLU A 153 10.49 -0.20 -3.08
N VAL A 154 9.95 -0.10 -4.29
CA VAL A 154 8.54 -0.42 -4.59
C VAL A 154 8.49 -1.35 -5.79
N THR A 155 7.68 -2.40 -5.68
CA THR A 155 7.37 -3.30 -6.79
C THR A 155 5.88 -3.26 -7.11
N LYS A 156 5.56 -3.42 -8.38
CA LYS A 156 4.19 -3.57 -8.88
C LYS A 156 4.10 -4.80 -9.76
N GLY A 157 3.29 -5.79 -9.34
CA GLY A 157 3.21 -7.06 -10.03
C GLY A 157 4.53 -7.84 -10.07
N GLY A 158 5.45 -7.56 -9.14
CA GLY A 158 6.78 -8.15 -9.05
C GLY A 158 7.89 -7.39 -9.78
N ASP A 159 7.56 -6.37 -10.57
CA ASP A 159 8.54 -5.52 -11.25
C ASP A 159 8.89 -4.30 -10.39
N TYR A 160 10.17 -3.95 -10.31
CA TYR A 160 10.60 -2.73 -9.64
C TYR A 160 10.15 -1.49 -10.40
N ILE A 161 9.63 -0.52 -9.68
CA ILE A 161 9.20 0.78 -10.21
C ILE A 161 9.88 1.91 -9.44
N ASP A 162 9.99 3.08 -10.07
CA ASP A 162 10.50 4.27 -9.39
C ASP A 162 9.55 4.68 -8.26
N PRO A 163 10.00 4.59 -6.99
CA PRO A 163 9.16 4.95 -5.86
C PRO A 163 8.65 6.40 -5.92
N TYR A 164 9.48 7.34 -6.41
CA TYR A 164 9.11 8.76 -6.49
C TYR A 164 8.17 9.08 -7.65
N ALA A 165 8.08 8.24 -8.66
CA ALA A 165 7.08 8.37 -9.70
C ALA A 165 5.72 7.78 -9.28
N TYR A 166 5.72 6.98 -8.21
CA TYR A 166 4.53 6.29 -7.70
C TYR A 166 3.86 7.03 -6.54
N VAL A 167 4.60 7.71 -5.68
CA VAL A 167 4.10 8.46 -4.51
C VAL A 167 3.65 9.88 -4.87
#